data_10d0b6c64afaa0e37800f2526acc28df
#
_entry.id   10d0b6c64afaa0e37800f2526acc28df
#
_cell.length_a   1.000
_cell.length_b   1.000
_cell.length_c   1.000
_cell.angle_alpha   90.00
_cell.angle_beta   90.00
_cell.angle_gamma   90.00
#
_symmetry.space_group_name_H-M   'P 1'
#
loop_
_entity.id
_entity.type
_entity.pdbx_description
1 polymer ?
#
loop_
_entity_poly.entity_id
_entity_poly.type
_entity_poly.pdbx_seq_one_letter_code
_entity_poly.pdbx_strand_id
1 'polypeptide(L)'
;MGRLNGKIAIITGGASGVGEAAAKIFTAEGAHVVIADVDDANGARVVKEVGGKTLYVRTDVSRSDDVEALVKKTVDTFGRLDILFNNAGICISGRNILELKEEDFDRQIAINLKGVWLGMKHGIAAMLKTGGGAIVNTASTAGLLGYSGLSGYGASKTGVVGLTRHIAVEFAHQGVRVNAICPGAIFTPMSKYLWPGKTDAEHLERNALSSPMKRVGMPEDMARAALLLLSDDAAHITGHIMPVDAGVTASVYRGPAPDAHG
;
A
#
# COMPACT_ATOMS: atom_id res chain seq x y z
N MET A 1 -11.34 -9.09 21.65
CA MET A 1 -11.85 -8.19 20.59
C MET A 1 -10.76 -8.04 19.54
N GLY A 2 -11.13 -7.91 18.27
CA GLY A 2 -10.16 -7.63 17.19
C GLY A 2 -9.54 -6.24 17.35
N ARG A 3 -8.32 -6.06 16.83
CA ARG A 3 -7.55 -4.81 16.93
C ARG A 3 -8.18 -3.61 16.24
N LEU A 4 -9.10 -3.83 15.29
CA LEU A 4 -9.81 -2.80 14.56
C LEU A 4 -11.32 -2.80 14.82
N ASN A 5 -11.76 -3.34 15.98
CA ASN A 5 -13.16 -3.52 16.29
C ASN A 5 -13.96 -2.21 16.20
N GLY A 6 -14.97 -2.19 15.32
CA GLY A 6 -15.84 -1.03 15.07
C GLY A 6 -15.22 0.11 14.27
N LYS A 7 -13.96 0.03 13.86
CA LYS A 7 -13.28 1.04 13.03
C LYS A 7 -13.79 0.98 11.59
N ILE A 8 -13.87 2.13 10.93
CA ILE A 8 -14.24 2.27 9.51
C ILE A 8 -12.96 2.48 8.71
N ALA A 9 -12.67 1.57 7.77
CA ALA A 9 -11.44 1.54 7.00
C ALA A 9 -11.71 1.69 5.49
N ILE A 10 -10.99 2.59 4.83
CA ILE A 10 -10.87 2.62 3.36
C ILE A 10 -9.56 1.93 2.97
N ILE A 11 -9.61 1.04 1.96
CA ILE A 11 -8.46 0.39 1.34
C ILE A 11 -8.49 0.69 -0.15
N THR A 12 -7.52 1.44 -0.66
CA THR A 12 -7.37 1.66 -2.10
C THR A 12 -6.56 0.52 -2.76
N GLY A 13 -6.89 0.16 -4.01
CA GLY A 13 -6.33 -1.04 -4.64
C GLY A 13 -6.76 -2.31 -3.94
N GLY A 14 -8.00 -2.34 -3.42
CA GLY A 14 -8.50 -3.39 -2.56
C GLY A 14 -9.05 -4.62 -3.29
N ALA A 15 -9.12 -4.61 -4.63
CA ALA A 15 -9.67 -5.69 -5.43
C ALA A 15 -8.69 -6.86 -5.66
N SER A 16 -7.41 -6.71 -5.32
CA SER A 16 -6.40 -7.76 -5.52
C SER A 16 -5.20 -7.62 -4.58
N GLY A 17 -4.34 -8.64 -4.56
CA GLY A 17 -3.01 -8.61 -3.92
C GLY A 17 -3.05 -8.16 -2.46
N VAL A 18 -2.20 -7.18 -2.12
CA VAL A 18 -2.06 -6.67 -0.75
C VAL A 18 -3.35 -6.05 -0.24
N GLY A 19 -4.08 -5.30 -1.10
CA GLY A 19 -5.34 -4.66 -0.71
C GLY A 19 -6.44 -5.68 -0.39
N GLU A 20 -6.56 -6.74 -1.18
CA GLU A 20 -7.49 -7.85 -0.91
C GLU A 20 -7.13 -8.58 0.40
N ALA A 21 -5.84 -8.88 0.62
CA ALA A 21 -5.39 -9.49 1.86
C ALA A 21 -5.67 -8.59 3.08
N ALA A 22 -5.47 -7.27 2.93
CA ALA A 22 -5.81 -6.30 3.97
C ALA A 22 -7.31 -6.26 4.24
N ALA A 23 -8.17 -6.29 3.19
CA ALA A 23 -9.62 -6.32 3.38
C ALA A 23 -10.06 -7.54 4.21
N LYS A 24 -9.53 -8.72 3.91
CA LYS A 24 -9.79 -9.96 4.66
C LYS A 24 -9.33 -9.85 6.12
N ILE A 25 -8.10 -9.42 6.32
CA ILE A 25 -7.49 -9.32 7.67
C ILE A 25 -8.18 -8.23 8.50
N PHE A 26 -8.43 -7.04 7.95
CA PHE A 26 -9.02 -5.94 8.70
C PHE A 26 -10.47 -6.25 9.11
N THR A 27 -11.23 -6.91 8.21
CA THR A 27 -12.59 -7.36 8.55
C THR A 27 -12.57 -8.44 9.65
N ALA A 28 -11.63 -9.40 9.59
CA ALA A 28 -11.45 -10.40 10.65
C ALA A 28 -11.05 -9.76 11.99
N GLU A 29 -10.38 -8.61 11.98
CA GLU A 29 -10.04 -7.81 13.15
C GLU A 29 -11.16 -6.85 13.60
N GLY A 30 -12.35 -6.95 12.97
CA GLY A 30 -13.56 -6.24 13.39
C GLY A 30 -13.80 -4.89 12.70
N ALA A 31 -13.05 -4.53 11.67
CA ALA A 31 -13.30 -3.31 10.90
C ALA A 31 -14.48 -3.47 9.93
N HIS A 32 -15.15 -2.35 9.64
CA HIS A 32 -15.99 -2.20 8.47
C HIS A 32 -15.12 -1.67 7.32
N VAL A 33 -15.07 -2.37 6.19
CA VAL A 33 -14.09 -2.10 5.13
C VAL A 33 -14.78 -1.56 3.89
N VAL A 34 -14.27 -0.44 3.36
CA VAL A 34 -14.60 0.09 2.04
C VAL A 34 -13.45 -0.21 1.09
N ILE A 35 -13.71 -1.07 0.11
CA ILE A 35 -12.79 -1.43 -0.95
C ILE A 35 -12.92 -0.43 -2.09
N ALA A 36 -11.84 0.25 -2.43
CA ALA A 36 -11.78 1.20 -3.53
C ALA A 36 -10.84 0.68 -4.62
N ASP A 37 -11.35 0.50 -5.83
CA ASP A 37 -10.58 0.00 -6.98
C ASP A 37 -11.23 0.44 -8.30
N VAL A 38 -10.50 0.30 -9.41
CA VAL A 38 -11.04 0.47 -10.78
C VAL A 38 -11.59 -0.84 -11.36
N ASP A 39 -11.29 -1.98 -10.74
CA ASP A 39 -11.71 -3.33 -11.18
C ASP A 39 -13.02 -3.72 -10.48
N ASP A 40 -14.14 -3.44 -11.16
CA ASP A 40 -15.48 -3.71 -10.64
C ASP A 40 -15.73 -5.20 -10.38
N ALA A 41 -15.25 -6.07 -11.27
CA ALA A 41 -15.48 -7.51 -11.16
C ALA A 41 -14.77 -8.11 -9.95
N ASN A 42 -13.48 -7.81 -9.77
CA ASN A 42 -12.72 -8.26 -8.62
C ASN A 42 -13.16 -7.54 -7.33
N GLY A 43 -13.51 -6.28 -7.37
CA GLY A 43 -14.07 -5.56 -6.23
C GLY A 43 -15.32 -6.22 -5.68
N ALA A 44 -16.27 -6.57 -6.56
CA ALA A 44 -17.49 -7.28 -6.19
C ALA A 44 -17.21 -8.70 -5.65
N ARG A 45 -16.25 -9.42 -6.26
CA ARG A 45 -15.79 -10.73 -5.77
C ARG A 45 -15.26 -10.65 -4.35
N VAL A 46 -14.33 -9.69 -4.08
CA VAL A 46 -13.71 -9.55 -2.76
C VAL A 46 -14.75 -9.19 -1.70
N VAL A 47 -15.69 -8.28 -1.99
CA VAL A 47 -16.80 -7.98 -1.07
C VAL A 47 -17.59 -9.23 -0.70
N LYS A 48 -17.92 -10.07 -1.70
CA LYS A 48 -18.66 -11.33 -1.48
C LYS A 48 -17.86 -12.33 -0.62
N GLU A 49 -16.55 -12.43 -0.86
CA GLU A 49 -15.66 -13.37 -0.12
C GLU A 49 -15.41 -12.90 1.31
N VAL A 50 -15.19 -11.60 1.50
CA VAL A 50 -14.91 -11.00 2.82
C VAL A 50 -16.17 -11.00 3.69
N GLY A 51 -17.32 -10.71 3.08
CA GLY A 51 -18.60 -10.62 3.81
C GLY A 51 -18.65 -9.46 4.80
N GLY A 52 -19.50 -9.62 5.84
CA GLY A 52 -19.64 -8.62 6.90
C GLY A 52 -20.17 -7.27 6.38
N LYS A 53 -19.73 -6.18 7.01
CA LYS A 53 -20.05 -4.80 6.56
C LYS A 53 -18.94 -4.29 5.62
N THR A 54 -18.80 -4.95 4.47
CA THR A 54 -17.84 -4.57 3.43
C THR A 54 -18.56 -3.92 2.25
N LEU A 55 -18.03 -2.82 1.72
CA LEU A 55 -18.57 -2.08 0.59
C LEU A 55 -17.50 -1.94 -0.49
N TYR A 56 -17.91 -2.05 -1.75
CA TYR A 56 -17.08 -1.67 -2.90
C TYR A 56 -17.49 -0.31 -3.43
N VAL A 57 -16.50 0.53 -3.75
CA VAL A 57 -16.70 1.82 -4.44
C VAL A 57 -15.68 1.90 -5.58
N ARG A 58 -16.18 1.96 -6.83
CA ARG A 58 -15.33 2.22 -7.98
C ARG A 58 -14.61 3.54 -7.80
N THR A 59 -13.28 3.54 -7.89
CA THR A 59 -12.45 4.71 -7.62
C THR A 59 -11.18 4.69 -8.45
N ASP A 60 -10.97 5.68 -9.29
CA ASP A 60 -9.66 5.99 -9.85
C ASP A 60 -8.95 6.98 -8.92
N VAL A 61 -7.94 6.50 -8.20
CA VAL A 61 -7.21 7.31 -7.22
C VAL A 61 -6.48 8.51 -7.82
N SER A 62 -6.24 8.52 -9.13
CA SER A 62 -5.61 9.66 -9.83
C SER A 62 -6.55 10.86 -10.01
N ARG A 63 -7.86 10.68 -9.78
CA ARG A 63 -8.93 11.66 -9.95
C ARG A 63 -9.44 12.17 -8.60
N SER A 64 -9.35 13.48 -8.39
CA SER A 64 -9.79 14.10 -7.13
C SER A 64 -11.27 13.83 -6.82
N ASP A 65 -12.13 13.96 -7.84
CA ASP A 65 -13.57 13.81 -7.68
C ASP A 65 -13.94 12.39 -7.24
N ASP A 66 -13.26 11.36 -7.78
CA ASP A 66 -13.47 9.97 -7.40
C ASP A 66 -13.07 9.71 -5.94
N VAL A 67 -11.91 10.26 -5.50
CA VAL A 67 -11.44 10.10 -4.13
C VAL A 67 -12.33 10.85 -3.14
N GLU A 68 -12.79 12.05 -3.49
CA GLU A 68 -13.75 12.79 -2.69
C GLU A 68 -15.08 12.03 -2.55
N ALA A 69 -15.60 11.51 -3.66
CA ALA A 69 -16.83 10.70 -3.67
C ALA A 69 -16.69 9.42 -2.84
N LEU A 70 -15.53 8.75 -2.89
CA LEU A 70 -15.20 7.58 -2.06
C LEU A 70 -15.30 7.92 -0.57
N VAL A 71 -14.62 8.98 -0.13
CA VAL A 71 -14.61 9.40 1.28
C VAL A 71 -16.03 9.83 1.71
N LYS A 72 -16.70 10.62 0.89
CA LYS A 72 -18.10 11.02 1.15
C LYS A 72 -19.03 9.82 1.28
N LYS A 73 -18.98 8.86 0.34
CA LYS A 73 -19.78 7.62 0.40
C LYS A 73 -19.51 6.81 1.66
N THR A 74 -18.25 6.75 2.10
CA THR A 74 -17.85 6.07 3.34
C THR A 74 -18.50 6.74 4.56
N VAL A 75 -18.36 8.06 4.66
CA VAL A 75 -18.95 8.83 5.79
C VAL A 75 -20.49 8.79 5.78
N ASP A 76 -21.12 8.91 4.62
CA ASP A 76 -22.58 8.82 4.48
C ASP A 76 -23.10 7.43 4.91
N THR A 77 -22.31 6.37 4.69
CA THR A 77 -22.72 4.99 5.02
C THR A 77 -22.45 4.61 6.48
N PHE A 78 -21.33 5.04 7.03
CA PHE A 78 -20.85 4.56 8.33
C PHE A 78 -20.70 5.67 9.39
N GLY A 79 -20.93 6.95 9.03
CA GLY A 79 -20.88 8.09 9.92
C GLY A 79 -19.49 8.66 10.19
N ARG A 80 -18.41 7.96 9.84
CA ARG A 80 -17.01 8.34 10.14
C ARG A 80 -16.01 7.68 9.22
N LEU A 81 -14.77 8.11 9.31
CA LEU A 81 -13.60 7.43 8.75
C LEU A 81 -12.50 7.39 9.83
N ASP A 82 -12.01 6.18 10.15
CA ASP A 82 -10.95 5.97 11.16
C ASP A 82 -9.62 5.60 10.56
N ILE A 83 -9.66 4.86 9.44
CA ILE A 83 -8.49 4.20 8.85
C ILE A 83 -8.47 4.45 7.35
N LEU A 84 -7.29 4.82 6.84
CA LEU A 84 -7.03 4.90 5.41
C LEU A 84 -5.76 4.12 5.06
N PHE A 85 -5.91 3.06 4.26
CA PHE A 85 -4.80 2.35 3.67
C PHE A 85 -4.65 2.73 2.19
N ASN A 86 -3.76 3.69 1.91
CA ASN A 86 -3.39 4.09 0.55
C ASN A 86 -2.45 3.04 -0.05
N ASN A 87 -3.04 2.04 -0.71
CA ASN A 87 -2.30 0.90 -1.25
C ASN A 87 -2.34 0.82 -2.79
N ALA A 88 -3.29 1.45 -3.46
CA ALA A 88 -3.36 1.47 -4.92
C ALA A 88 -2.03 1.94 -5.55
N GLY A 89 -1.61 1.24 -6.60
CA GLY A 89 -0.39 1.60 -7.31
C GLY A 89 -0.14 0.73 -8.52
N ILE A 90 0.73 1.23 -9.40
CA ILE A 90 1.22 0.52 -10.59
C ILE A 90 2.75 0.57 -10.62
N CYS A 91 3.36 -0.40 -11.31
CA CYS A 91 4.80 -0.40 -11.58
C CYS A 91 5.03 -0.64 -13.07
N ILE A 92 5.68 0.32 -13.72
CA ILE A 92 6.19 0.18 -15.08
C ILE A 92 7.71 0.09 -14.95
N SER A 93 8.28 -1.05 -15.32
CA SER A 93 9.68 -1.40 -15.10
C SER A 93 10.39 -1.86 -16.37
N GLY A 94 11.70 -2.13 -16.25
CA GLY A 94 12.52 -2.71 -17.31
C GLY A 94 12.95 -1.72 -18.40
N ARG A 95 12.74 -0.41 -18.17
CA ARG A 95 13.13 0.66 -19.10
C ARG A 95 14.08 1.63 -18.40
N ASN A 96 15.19 1.95 -19.04
CA ASN A 96 16.05 3.03 -18.58
C ASN A 96 15.39 4.39 -18.84
N ILE A 97 15.97 5.48 -18.33
CA ILE A 97 15.38 6.83 -18.42
C ILE A 97 15.17 7.31 -19.86
N LEU A 98 15.98 6.83 -20.82
CA LEU A 98 15.86 7.21 -22.22
C LEU A 98 14.72 6.47 -22.94
N GLU A 99 14.29 5.34 -22.40
CA GLU A 99 13.26 4.46 -22.96
C GLU A 99 11.89 4.62 -22.28
N LEU A 100 11.88 5.14 -21.04
CA LEU A 100 10.63 5.39 -20.31
C LEU A 100 9.88 6.53 -20.99
N LYS A 101 8.67 6.24 -21.46
CA LYS A 101 7.81 7.26 -22.07
C LYS A 101 7.28 8.23 -21.04
N GLU A 102 7.08 9.50 -21.43
CA GLU A 102 6.53 10.55 -20.58
C GLU A 102 5.15 10.15 -20.02
N GLU A 103 4.27 9.57 -20.87
CA GLU A 103 2.94 9.13 -20.44
C GLU A 103 3.00 8.03 -19.36
N ASP A 104 4.00 7.14 -19.46
CA ASP A 104 4.23 6.08 -18.47
C ASP A 104 4.77 6.64 -17.15
N PHE A 105 5.61 7.67 -17.22
CA PHE A 105 6.08 8.41 -16.05
C PHE A 105 4.91 9.13 -15.37
N ASP A 106 4.16 9.94 -16.11
CA ASP A 106 3.02 10.72 -15.62
C ASP A 106 1.96 9.83 -14.99
N ARG A 107 1.67 8.69 -15.62
CA ARG A 107 0.72 7.71 -15.08
C ARG A 107 1.16 7.15 -13.73
N GLN A 108 2.44 6.85 -13.57
CA GLN A 108 2.98 6.39 -12.28
C GLN A 108 2.91 7.48 -11.22
N ILE A 109 3.23 8.72 -11.55
CA ILE A 109 3.10 9.86 -10.63
C ILE A 109 1.63 10.10 -10.26
N ALA A 110 0.74 10.08 -11.24
CA ALA A 110 -0.69 10.33 -11.00
C ALA A 110 -1.32 9.30 -10.05
N ILE A 111 -1.01 8.02 -10.23
CA ILE A 111 -1.58 6.95 -9.42
C ILE A 111 -0.84 6.79 -8.09
N ASN A 112 0.50 6.61 -8.15
CA ASN A 112 1.27 6.19 -6.97
C ASN A 112 1.56 7.33 -5.98
N LEU A 113 1.66 8.57 -6.46
CA LEU A 113 2.01 9.73 -5.63
C LEU A 113 0.83 10.67 -5.44
N LYS A 114 0.26 11.19 -6.53
CA LYS A 114 -0.91 12.10 -6.43
C LYS A 114 -2.11 11.38 -5.81
N GLY A 115 -2.36 10.11 -6.15
CA GLY A 115 -3.43 9.32 -5.56
C GLY A 115 -3.29 9.18 -4.05
N VAL A 116 -2.09 8.94 -3.53
CA VAL A 116 -1.81 8.92 -2.09
C VAL A 116 -2.05 10.29 -1.45
N TRP A 117 -1.61 11.37 -2.11
CA TRP A 117 -1.86 12.73 -1.64
C TRP A 117 -3.34 13.06 -1.59
N LEU A 118 -4.11 12.71 -2.63
CA LEU A 118 -5.58 12.89 -2.66
C LEU A 118 -6.26 12.09 -1.55
N GLY A 119 -5.86 10.82 -1.36
CA GLY A 119 -6.37 9.99 -0.26
C GLY A 119 -6.16 10.66 1.10
N MET A 120 -4.95 11.16 1.38
CA MET A 120 -4.65 11.88 2.62
C MET A 120 -5.44 13.19 2.71
N LYS A 121 -5.53 13.99 1.65
CA LYS A 121 -6.26 15.26 1.63
C LYS A 121 -7.71 15.09 2.04
N HIS A 122 -8.43 14.21 1.35
CA HIS A 122 -9.87 13.99 1.61
C HIS A 122 -10.10 13.13 2.86
N GLY A 123 -9.24 12.13 3.11
CA GLY A 123 -9.34 11.27 4.29
C GLY A 123 -9.13 12.03 5.60
N ILE A 124 -8.08 12.85 5.69
CA ILE A 124 -7.80 13.65 6.89
C ILE A 124 -8.95 14.62 7.17
N ALA A 125 -9.47 15.30 6.14
CA ALA A 125 -10.60 16.20 6.29
C ALA A 125 -11.85 15.52 6.91
N ALA A 126 -12.06 14.22 6.63
CA ALA A 126 -13.11 13.43 7.25
C ALA A 126 -12.72 12.98 8.68
N MET A 127 -11.51 12.51 8.89
CA MET A 127 -11.00 12.03 10.20
C MET A 127 -11.04 13.12 11.26
N LEU A 128 -10.68 14.35 10.92
CA LEU A 128 -10.70 15.48 11.85
C LEU A 128 -12.08 15.78 12.44
N LYS A 129 -13.16 15.45 11.73
CA LYS A 129 -14.54 15.62 12.23
C LYS A 129 -14.90 14.67 13.35
N THR A 130 -14.12 13.61 13.54
CA THR A 130 -14.40 12.55 14.51
C THR A 130 -13.24 12.28 15.46
N GLY A 131 -12.28 13.22 15.56
CA GLY A 131 -11.21 13.19 16.56
C GLY A 131 -9.90 12.55 16.10
N GLY A 132 -9.70 12.39 14.78
CA GLY A 132 -8.46 11.86 14.22
C GLY A 132 -8.61 10.49 13.58
N GLY A 133 -7.47 9.84 13.30
CA GLY A 133 -7.44 8.54 12.63
C GLY A 133 -6.02 8.04 12.36
N ALA A 134 -5.91 6.94 11.63
CA ALA A 134 -4.64 6.34 11.26
C ALA A 134 -4.55 6.09 9.75
N ILE A 135 -3.42 6.49 9.15
CA ILE A 135 -3.14 6.33 7.73
C ILE A 135 -1.87 5.52 7.55
N VAL A 136 -1.92 4.54 6.64
CA VAL A 136 -0.72 3.86 6.13
C VAL A 136 -0.66 4.04 4.62
N ASN A 137 0.51 4.46 4.15
CA ASN A 137 0.81 4.58 2.73
C ASN A 137 1.72 3.43 2.27
N THR A 138 1.41 2.82 1.13
CA THR A 138 2.29 1.82 0.50
C THR A 138 3.35 2.53 -0.35
N ALA A 139 4.55 2.72 0.23
CA ALA A 139 5.73 3.12 -0.51
C ALA A 139 6.37 1.90 -1.21
N SER A 140 7.68 1.70 -1.12
CA SER A 140 8.44 0.57 -1.64
C SER A 140 9.88 0.67 -1.15
N THR A 141 10.63 -0.44 -1.17
CA THR A 141 12.10 -0.37 -1.10
C THR A 141 12.70 0.49 -2.22
N ALA A 142 12.02 0.62 -3.38
CA ALA A 142 12.40 1.55 -4.45
C ALA A 142 12.21 3.04 -4.08
N GLY A 143 11.54 3.34 -2.98
CA GLY A 143 11.52 4.67 -2.38
C GLY A 143 12.68 4.94 -1.41
N LEU A 144 13.48 3.92 -1.10
CA LEU A 144 14.62 3.96 -0.18
C LEU A 144 15.95 3.68 -0.87
N LEU A 145 15.94 2.86 -1.89
CA LEU A 145 17.12 2.39 -2.64
C LEU A 145 16.93 2.64 -4.13
N GLY A 146 18.05 2.79 -4.86
CA GLY A 146 18.04 2.85 -6.31
C GLY A 146 17.96 1.46 -6.95
N TYR A 147 17.04 1.30 -7.91
CA TYR A 147 16.94 0.12 -8.75
C TYR A 147 16.98 0.51 -10.23
N SER A 148 17.81 -0.19 -10.99
CA SER A 148 17.86 0.01 -12.46
C SER A 148 16.51 -0.30 -13.09
N GLY A 149 16.10 0.53 -14.06
CA GLY A 149 14.84 0.35 -14.80
C GLY A 149 13.57 0.74 -14.03
N LEU A 150 13.68 1.45 -12.89
CA LEU A 150 12.55 1.87 -12.05
C LEU A 150 12.49 3.38 -11.80
N SER A 151 13.05 4.22 -12.69
CA SER A 151 13.17 5.67 -12.42
C SER A 151 11.83 6.35 -12.09
N GLY A 152 10.78 6.14 -12.88
CA GLY A 152 9.44 6.72 -12.63
C GLY A 152 8.77 6.15 -11.39
N TYR A 153 8.84 4.81 -11.22
CA TYR A 153 8.31 4.14 -10.04
C TYR A 153 9.04 4.59 -8.75
N GLY A 154 10.38 4.56 -8.79
CA GLY A 154 11.20 4.99 -7.66
C GLY A 154 10.93 6.43 -7.26
N ALA A 155 10.86 7.35 -8.23
CA ALA A 155 10.51 8.76 -7.99
C ALA A 155 9.14 8.87 -7.29
N SER A 156 8.10 8.16 -7.77
CA SER A 156 6.78 8.17 -7.15
C SER A 156 6.81 7.65 -5.70
N LYS A 157 7.54 6.56 -5.43
CA LYS A 157 7.60 5.94 -4.10
C LYS A 157 8.49 6.71 -3.11
N THR A 158 9.54 7.38 -3.60
CA THR A 158 10.31 8.36 -2.79
C THR A 158 9.44 9.55 -2.40
N GLY A 159 8.60 10.04 -3.32
CA GLY A 159 7.61 11.08 -3.02
C GLY A 159 6.63 10.67 -1.93
N VAL A 160 6.15 9.42 -1.92
CA VAL A 160 5.28 8.89 -0.85
C VAL A 160 5.99 8.89 0.51
N VAL A 161 7.28 8.53 0.56
CA VAL A 161 8.10 8.60 1.79
C VAL A 161 8.16 10.03 2.32
N GLY A 162 8.43 11.00 1.43
CA GLY A 162 8.45 12.42 1.79
C GLY A 162 7.10 12.91 2.30
N LEU A 163 6.01 12.67 1.55
CA LEU A 163 4.65 13.04 1.95
C LEU A 163 4.26 12.46 3.31
N THR A 164 4.59 11.18 3.56
CA THR A 164 4.27 10.52 4.84
C THR A 164 4.85 11.29 6.02
N ARG A 165 6.12 11.70 5.95
CA ARG A 165 6.79 12.44 7.02
C ARG A 165 6.21 13.84 7.23
N HIS A 166 5.99 14.58 6.14
CA HIS A 166 5.47 15.94 6.24
C HIS A 166 4.05 15.96 6.80
N ILE A 167 3.15 15.14 6.27
CA ILE A 167 1.75 15.08 6.71
C ILE A 167 1.63 14.54 8.14
N ALA A 168 2.50 13.59 8.53
CA ALA A 168 2.54 13.09 9.91
C ALA A 168 2.81 14.23 10.92
N VAL A 169 3.80 15.07 10.63
CA VAL A 169 4.14 16.21 11.50
C VAL A 169 3.03 17.27 11.50
N GLU A 170 2.44 17.54 10.34
CA GLU A 170 1.40 18.56 10.17
C GLU A 170 0.13 18.24 10.97
N PHE A 171 -0.29 16.97 11.06
CA PHE A 171 -1.57 16.57 11.66
C PHE A 171 -1.46 15.77 12.96
N ALA A 172 -0.25 15.50 13.47
CA ALA A 172 -0.07 14.73 14.71
C ALA A 172 -0.83 15.35 15.90
N HIS A 173 -0.75 16.67 16.06
CA HIS A 173 -1.42 17.39 17.14
C HIS A 173 -2.95 17.39 17.06
N GLN A 174 -3.52 16.95 15.92
CA GLN A 174 -4.94 16.80 15.70
C GLN A 174 -5.39 15.34 15.74
N GLY A 175 -4.55 14.43 16.27
CA GLY A 175 -4.88 13.03 16.46
C GLY A 175 -4.82 12.17 15.19
N VAL A 176 -4.16 12.64 14.11
CA VAL A 176 -3.96 11.83 12.90
C VAL A 176 -2.55 11.29 12.87
N ARG A 177 -2.40 9.97 12.81
CA ARG A 177 -1.13 9.27 12.61
C ARG A 177 -0.96 8.90 11.14
N VAL A 178 0.21 9.15 10.58
CA VAL A 178 0.52 8.82 9.18
C VAL A 178 1.85 8.07 9.12
N ASN A 179 1.83 6.84 8.62
CA ASN A 179 3.01 5.99 8.47
C ASN A 179 3.08 5.41 7.05
N ALA A 180 4.20 4.81 6.70
CA ALA A 180 4.33 4.06 5.45
C ALA A 180 4.95 2.69 5.68
N ILE A 181 4.50 1.72 4.89
CA ILE A 181 5.21 0.46 4.68
C ILE A 181 6.01 0.56 3.39
N CYS A 182 7.21 -0.06 3.36
CA CYS A 182 8.08 -0.16 2.20
C CYS A 182 8.28 -1.64 1.84
N PRO A 183 7.38 -2.22 1.04
CA PRO A 183 7.50 -3.60 0.58
C PRO A 183 8.78 -3.85 -0.21
N GLY A 184 9.41 -5.01 0.00
CA GLY A 184 10.36 -5.61 -0.92
C GLY A 184 9.67 -6.36 -2.05
N ALA A 185 10.25 -7.50 -2.46
CA ALA A 185 9.61 -8.38 -3.43
C ALA A 185 8.42 -9.12 -2.80
N ILE A 186 7.22 -8.89 -3.35
CA ILE A 186 5.96 -9.48 -2.88
C ILE A 186 5.30 -10.26 -4.02
N PHE A 187 4.82 -11.45 -3.74
CA PHE A 187 4.12 -12.29 -4.70
C PHE A 187 2.67 -11.81 -4.89
N THR A 188 2.45 -11.03 -5.96
CA THR A 188 1.15 -10.42 -6.28
C THR A 188 0.89 -10.47 -7.79
N PRO A 189 -0.33 -10.21 -8.26
CA PRO A 189 -0.58 -10.03 -9.70
C PRO A 189 0.35 -8.98 -10.33
N MET A 190 0.62 -7.85 -9.64
CA MET A 190 1.54 -6.83 -10.13
C MET A 190 2.95 -7.40 -10.38
N SER A 191 3.48 -8.19 -9.47
CA SER A 191 4.82 -8.76 -9.60
C SER A 191 4.91 -9.77 -10.74
N LYS A 192 3.82 -10.48 -11.07
CA LYS A 192 3.76 -11.40 -12.22
C LYS A 192 3.90 -10.66 -13.55
N TYR A 193 3.33 -9.45 -13.66
CA TYR A 193 3.51 -8.61 -14.85
C TYR A 193 4.96 -8.16 -15.08
N LEU A 194 5.76 -8.06 -14.02
CA LEU A 194 7.17 -7.67 -14.12
C LEU A 194 8.06 -8.79 -14.69
N TRP A 195 7.56 -10.03 -14.75
CA TRP A 195 8.30 -11.23 -15.18
C TRP A 195 7.45 -12.10 -16.10
N PRO A 196 7.07 -11.62 -17.28
CA PRO A 196 6.22 -12.36 -18.19
C PRO A 196 6.88 -13.69 -18.63
N GLY A 197 6.08 -14.73 -18.75
CA GLY A 197 6.54 -16.05 -19.21
C GLY A 197 7.21 -16.93 -18.15
N LYS A 198 7.26 -16.49 -16.88
CA LYS A 198 7.75 -17.28 -15.76
C LYS A 198 6.63 -17.97 -15.01
N THR A 199 6.87 -19.20 -14.55
CA THR A 199 5.98 -19.91 -13.63
C THR A 199 5.98 -19.25 -12.25
N ASP A 200 4.95 -19.51 -11.45
CA ASP A 200 4.88 -19.03 -10.07
C ASP A 200 6.06 -19.56 -9.23
N ALA A 201 6.50 -20.80 -9.46
CA ALA A 201 7.65 -21.39 -8.78
C ALA A 201 8.96 -20.65 -9.10
N GLU A 202 9.24 -20.39 -10.38
CA GLU A 202 10.43 -19.65 -10.81
C GLU A 202 10.42 -18.21 -10.24
N HIS A 203 9.23 -17.58 -10.15
CA HIS A 203 9.07 -16.27 -9.58
C HIS A 203 9.39 -16.26 -8.07
N LEU A 204 8.84 -17.24 -7.33
CA LEU A 204 9.08 -17.40 -5.90
C LEU A 204 10.56 -17.67 -5.61
N GLU A 205 11.17 -18.62 -6.31
CA GLU A 205 12.58 -19.00 -6.14
C GLU A 205 13.52 -17.81 -6.37
N ARG A 206 13.39 -17.15 -7.52
CA ARG A 206 14.24 -16.00 -7.87
C ARG A 206 14.17 -14.88 -6.84
N ASN A 207 12.94 -14.50 -6.42
CA ASN A 207 12.76 -13.42 -5.46
C ASN A 207 13.22 -13.83 -4.05
N ALA A 208 13.11 -15.12 -3.69
CA ALA A 208 13.65 -15.62 -2.44
C ALA A 208 15.19 -15.49 -2.37
N LEU A 209 15.89 -15.77 -3.47
CA LEU A 209 17.34 -15.64 -3.54
C LEU A 209 17.83 -14.21 -3.30
N SER A 210 17.02 -13.20 -3.63
CA SER A 210 17.38 -11.79 -3.48
C SER A 210 17.18 -11.22 -2.07
N SER A 211 16.64 -11.99 -1.13
CA SER A 211 16.39 -11.52 0.24
C SER A 211 17.20 -12.29 1.29
N PRO A 212 17.66 -11.62 2.37
CA PRO A 212 18.33 -12.29 3.49
C PRO A 212 17.51 -13.40 4.16
N MET A 213 16.19 -13.25 4.27
CA MET A 213 15.30 -14.28 4.83
C MET A 213 15.03 -15.45 3.89
N LYS A 214 15.55 -15.42 2.65
CA LYS A 214 15.40 -16.48 1.64
C LYS A 214 13.95 -16.85 1.34
N ARG A 215 13.03 -15.86 1.43
CA ARG A 215 11.65 -16.01 1.00
C ARG A 215 11.12 -14.74 0.33
N VAL A 216 10.17 -14.89 -0.55
CA VAL A 216 9.38 -13.77 -1.06
C VAL A 216 8.32 -13.39 -0.04
N GLY A 217 7.98 -12.10 0.03
CA GLY A 217 6.85 -11.66 0.85
C GLY A 217 5.52 -12.08 0.23
N MET A 218 4.54 -12.35 1.09
CA MET A 218 3.17 -12.59 0.68
C MET A 218 2.31 -11.35 0.94
N PRO A 219 1.17 -11.19 0.25
CA PRO A 219 0.24 -10.08 0.50
C PRO A 219 -0.12 -9.90 1.97
N GLU A 220 -0.28 -11.02 2.70
CA GLU A 220 -0.60 -11.04 4.13
C GLU A 220 0.51 -10.46 5.01
N ASP A 221 1.79 -10.60 4.63
CA ASP A 221 2.91 -9.99 5.36
C ASP A 221 2.76 -8.46 5.37
N MET A 222 2.39 -7.87 4.23
CA MET A 222 2.16 -6.43 4.08
C MET A 222 0.91 -5.97 4.82
N ALA A 223 -0.17 -6.73 4.69
CA ALA A 223 -1.44 -6.42 5.35
C ALA A 223 -1.31 -6.45 6.89
N ARG A 224 -0.53 -7.40 7.45
CA ARG A 224 -0.26 -7.47 8.90
C ARG A 224 0.62 -6.33 9.37
N ALA A 225 1.62 -5.91 8.59
CA ALA A 225 2.44 -4.74 8.90
C ALA A 225 1.60 -3.44 8.89
N ALA A 226 0.71 -3.30 7.90
CA ALA A 226 -0.23 -2.19 7.84
C ALA A 226 -1.21 -2.23 9.04
N LEU A 227 -1.76 -3.39 9.39
CA LEU A 227 -2.63 -3.58 10.55
C LEU A 227 -1.96 -3.09 11.85
N LEU A 228 -0.70 -3.45 12.09
CA LEU A 228 0.04 -2.98 13.27
C LEU A 228 0.06 -1.44 13.32
N LEU A 229 0.45 -0.78 12.22
CA LEU A 229 0.58 0.67 12.18
C LEU A 229 -0.77 1.41 12.23
N LEU A 230 -1.85 0.75 11.81
CA LEU A 230 -3.22 1.31 11.81
C LEU A 230 -3.94 1.12 13.13
N SER A 231 -3.56 0.11 13.92
CA SER A 231 -4.18 -0.21 15.21
C SER A 231 -3.70 0.73 16.33
N ASP A 232 -4.35 0.62 17.48
CA ASP A 232 -3.99 1.36 18.69
C ASP A 232 -2.68 0.83 19.30
N ASP A 233 -2.18 -0.35 18.90
CA ASP A 233 -0.85 -0.87 19.25
C ASP A 233 0.29 0.08 18.81
N ALA A 234 0.04 0.89 17.79
CA ALA A 234 0.97 1.89 17.25
C ALA A 234 0.58 3.34 17.65
N ALA A 235 -0.12 3.54 18.78
CA ALA A 235 -0.63 4.85 19.18
C ALA A 235 0.45 5.95 19.29
N HIS A 236 1.70 5.59 19.53
CA HIS A 236 2.83 6.53 19.63
C HIS A 236 3.75 6.49 18.41
N ILE A 237 3.29 5.93 17.27
CA ILE A 237 4.06 5.82 16.03
C ILE A 237 3.41 6.68 14.95
N THR A 238 4.10 7.73 14.50
CA THR A 238 3.73 8.56 13.34
C THR A 238 4.98 9.03 12.60
N GLY A 239 4.90 9.22 11.29
CA GLY A 239 6.03 9.58 10.42
C GLY A 239 7.00 8.43 10.16
N HIS A 240 6.69 7.21 10.61
CA HIS A 240 7.57 6.05 10.46
C HIS A 240 7.51 5.50 9.03
N ILE A 241 8.68 5.14 8.52
CA ILE A 241 8.87 4.49 7.22
C ILE A 241 9.37 3.08 7.50
N MET A 242 8.49 2.10 7.43
CA MET A 242 8.75 0.72 7.85
C MET A 242 9.11 -0.16 6.64
N PRO A 243 10.37 -0.58 6.47
CA PRO A 243 10.71 -1.65 5.52
C PRO A 243 10.02 -2.97 5.92
N VAL A 244 9.38 -3.61 4.94
CA VAL A 244 8.79 -4.95 5.07
C VAL A 244 9.32 -5.77 3.90
N ASP A 245 10.59 -6.13 3.96
CA ASP A 245 11.39 -6.48 2.81
C ASP A 245 12.33 -7.69 3.03
N ALA A 246 12.09 -8.46 4.07
CA ALA A 246 12.91 -9.61 4.43
C ALA A 246 14.42 -9.28 4.63
N GLY A 247 14.71 -8.03 5.07
CA GLY A 247 16.06 -7.57 5.41
C GLY A 247 16.85 -6.98 4.24
N VAL A 248 16.25 -6.79 3.07
CA VAL A 248 16.95 -6.27 1.87
C VAL A 248 17.58 -4.90 2.14
N THR A 249 16.84 -3.96 2.73
CA THR A 249 17.35 -2.60 3.02
C THR A 249 18.32 -2.54 4.19
N ALA A 250 18.33 -3.53 5.07
CA ALA A 250 19.23 -3.62 6.22
C ALA A 250 20.59 -4.24 5.87
N SER A 251 20.74 -4.81 4.68
CA SER A 251 21.94 -5.54 4.27
C SER A 251 22.62 -4.88 3.07
N VAL A 252 23.95 -5.04 3.00
CA VAL A 252 24.75 -4.80 1.79
C VAL A 252 24.70 -6.07 0.91
N TYR A 253 23.49 -6.67 0.76
CA TYR A 253 23.32 -7.95 0.08
C TYR A 253 23.68 -7.82 -1.41
N ARG A 254 24.76 -8.45 -1.83
CA ARG A 254 25.29 -8.44 -3.21
C ARG A 254 24.96 -9.71 -4.02
N GLY A 255 23.92 -10.44 -3.65
CA GLY A 255 23.59 -11.75 -4.22
C GLY A 255 24.04 -12.89 -3.31
N PRO A 256 23.88 -14.17 -3.71
CA PRO A 256 24.42 -15.28 -2.95
C PRO A 256 25.91 -15.05 -2.76
N ALA A 257 26.40 -15.14 -1.52
CA ALA A 257 27.83 -15.19 -1.26
C ALA A 257 28.41 -16.29 -2.15
N PRO A 258 29.58 -16.09 -2.80
CA PRO A 258 30.28 -17.19 -3.40
C PRO A 258 30.42 -18.25 -2.29
N ASP A 259 30.03 -19.50 -2.62
CA ASP A 259 30.07 -20.60 -1.65
C ASP A 259 31.37 -20.56 -0.84
N ALA A 260 31.25 -20.33 0.47
CA ALA A 260 32.42 -20.27 1.36
C ALA A 260 33.05 -21.65 1.56
N HIS A 261 32.66 -22.61 0.72
CA HIS A 261 33.15 -23.99 0.68
C HIS A 261 33.42 -24.37 -0.79
N GLY A 262 34.49 -23.83 -1.36
CA GLY A 262 35.15 -24.38 -2.53
C GLY A 262 36.30 -25.31 -2.08
#